data_23e015350c6ab9ddc0563ff8eeef7510
#
_entry.id   23e015350c6ab9ddc0563ff8eeef7510
#
_cell.length_a   1.000
_cell.length_b   1.000
_cell.length_c   1.000
_cell.angle_alpha   90.00
_cell.angle_beta   90.00
_cell.angle_gamma   90.00
#
_symmetry.space_group_name_H-M   'P 1'
#
loop_
_entity.id
_entity.type
_entity.pdbx_description
1 polymer ?
#
loop_
_entity_poly.entity_id
_entity_poly.type
_entity_poly.pdbx_seq_one_letter_code
_entity_poly.pdbx_strand_id
1 'polypeptide(L)'
;MTSSAILIPARYNSTRFPGKPLCDLDGVPMIKRVYNACKASGLPTYILTDDVRVASVFQNASVIIDYKGYANGTERCAGAIDIDYMKKYDKFINVQGDMPDVSQHMIEKTVWHLKHYPITTMWTDLQPGERLDINQVKVITAGDKALWFGRGFTYGQHHLGIYGYSRNALGMYSELPITREERNEGLEQLRWLKAGWDIGILHTEFNGIEINTPQDAEKWNESR
;
A
#
# COMPACT_ATOMS: atom_id res chain seq x y z
N MET A 1 22.38 -2.79 -11.55
CA MET A 1 21.61 -2.24 -10.40
C MET A 1 20.17 -2.67 -10.59
N THR A 2 19.57 -3.32 -9.59
CA THR A 2 18.14 -3.69 -9.61
C THR A 2 17.31 -2.41 -9.66
N SER A 3 16.48 -2.24 -10.66
CA SER A 3 15.66 -1.04 -10.84
C SER A 3 14.33 -1.18 -10.08
N SER A 4 13.93 -0.13 -9.38
CA SER A 4 12.71 -0.12 -8.59
C SER A 4 11.72 0.92 -9.12
N ALA A 5 10.42 0.67 -8.99
CA ALA A 5 9.36 1.62 -9.29
C ALA A 5 8.31 1.62 -8.16
N ILE A 6 7.66 2.77 -7.98
CA ILE A 6 6.53 2.92 -7.05
C ILE A 6 5.22 2.80 -7.82
N LEU A 7 4.30 2.00 -7.29
CA LEU A 7 2.95 1.81 -7.78
C LEU A 7 1.97 2.32 -6.71
N ILE A 8 1.06 3.20 -7.10
CA ILE A 8 0.04 3.77 -6.21
C ILE A 8 -1.34 3.39 -6.76
N PRO A 9 -1.94 2.28 -6.28
CA PRO A 9 -3.29 1.92 -6.69
C PRO A 9 -4.31 2.89 -6.11
N ALA A 10 -5.18 3.43 -6.97
CA ALA A 10 -6.17 4.43 -6.61
C ALA A 10 -7.48 4.22 -7.37
N ARG A 11 -8.43 3.46 -6.81
CA ARG A 11 -9.77 3.33 -7.38
C ARG A 11 -10.67 4.45 -6.86
N TYR A 12 -11.49 5.00 -7.74
CA TYR A 12 -12.47 6.04 -7.34
C TYR A 12 -13.59 5.46 -6.46
N ASN A 13 -14.09 4.28 -6.84
CA ASN A 13 -15.19 3.62 -6.14
C ASN A 13 -14.68 2.95 -4.86
N SER A 14 -15.00 3.56 -3.72
CA SER A 14 -14.79 3.03 -2.38
C SER A 14 -16.12 2.98 -1.66
N THR A 15 -16.48 1.84 -1.07
CA THR A 15 -17.77 1.66 -0.37
C THR A 15 -17.90 2.53 0.88
N ARG A 16 -16.82 2.65 1.65
CA ARG A 16 -16.81 3.43 2.91
C ARG A 16 -16.60 4.91 2.69
N PHE A 17 -15.96 5.32 1.60
CA PHE A 17 -15.63 6.70 1.30
C PHE A 17 -15.60 6.90 -0.23
N PRO A 18 -16.76 7.08 -0.89
CA PRO A 18 -16.82 7.33 -2.32
C PRO A 18 -15.98 8.55 -2.73
N GLY A 19 -15.19 8.41 -3.80
CA GLY A 19 -14.29 9.48 -4.23
C GLY A 19 -13.06 9.71 -3.35
N LYS A 20 -12.78 8.81 -2.41
CA LYS A 20 -11.67 8.89 -1.46
C LYS A 20 -10.35 9.43 -2.03
N PRO A 21 -9.85 9.00 -3.21
CA PRO A 21 -8.59 9.52 -3.75
C PRO A 21 -8.60 11.03 -4.02
N LEU A 22 -9.78 11.59 -4.25
CA LEU A 22 -9.98 13.01 -4.56
C LEU A 22 -10.44 13.84 -3.36
N CYS A 23 -10.53 13.25 -2.16
CA CYS A 23 -10.87 14.01 -0.96
C CYS A 23 -9.83 15.13 -0.75
N ASP A 24 -10.32 16.26 -0.29
CA ASP A 24 -9.49 17.42 -0.04
C ASP A 24 -8.71 17.25 1.27
N LEU A 25 -7.40 17.40 1.17
CA LEU A 25 -6.50 17.47 2.30
C LEU A 25 -5.76 18.81 2.20
N ASP A 26 -6.22 19.82 2.90
CA ASP A 26 -5.66 21.17 2.92
C ASP A 26 -5.46 21.73 1.50
N GLY A 27 -6.55 21.78 0.72
CA GLY A 27 -6.58 22.31 -0.65
C GLY A 27 -5.96 21.45 -1.73
N VAL A 28 -5.50 20.23 -1.40
CA VAL A 28 -4.86 19.30 -2.36
C VAL A 28 -5.54 17.93 -2.31
N PRO A 29 -5.91 17.33 -3.46
CA PRO A 29 -6.44 15.97 -3.49
C PRO A 29 -5.49 14.98 -2.81
N MET A 30 -6.02 14.09 -1.97
CA MET A 30 -5.23 13.09 -1.21
C MET A 30 -4.25 12.33 -2.10
N ILE A 31 -4.71 11.81 -3.23
CA ILE A 31 -3.85 11.05 -4.15
C ILE A 31 -2.67 11.88 -4.69
N LYS A 32 -2.83 13.19 -4.81
CA LYS A 32 -1.76 14.11 -5.23
C LYS A 32 -0.71 14.27 -4.14
N ARG A 33 -1.13 14.29 -2.85
CA ARG A 33 -0.20 14.32 -1.71
C ARG A 33 0.63 13.03 -1.66
N VAL A 34 -0.03 11.86 -1.75
CA VAL A 34 0.66 10.56 -1.80
C VAL A 34 1.67 10.52 -2.95
N TYR A 35 1.24 10.93 -4.15
CA TYR A 35 2.13 10.97 -5.32
C TYR A 35 3.34 11.87 -5.09
N ASN A 36 3.15 13.07 -4.58
CA ASN A 36 4.24 14.01 -4.32
C ASN A 36 5.22 13.48 -3.27
N ALA A 37 4.73 12.87 -2.20
CA ALA A 37 5.56 12.22 -1.19
C ALA A 37 6.38 11.06 -1.78
N CYS A 38 5.77 10.24 -2.64
CA CYS A 38 6.47 9.17 -3.35
C CYS A 38 7.54 9.69 -4.31
N LYS A 39 7.24 10.76 -5.05
CA LYS A 39 8.18 11.41 -5.99
C LYS A 39 9.42 11.95 -5.31
N ALA A 40 9.33 12.38 -4.06
CA ALA A 40 10.46 12.87 -3.27
C ALA A 40 11.58 11.81 -3.11
N SER A 41 11.24 10.51 -3.21
CA SER A 41 12.23 9.42 -3.17
C SER A 41 13.13 9.34 -4.42
N GLY A 42 12.81 10.08 -5.49
CA GLY A 42 13.51 10.01 -6.78
C GLY A 42 13.18 8.78 -7.63
N LEU A 43 12.39 7.85 -7.13
CA LEU A 43 12.00 6.65 -7.88
C LEU A 43 10.90 6.96 -8.92
N PRO A 44 10.91 6.28 -10.08
CA PRO A 44 9.79 6.29 -11.01
C PRO A 44 8.49 5.90 -10.30
N THR A 45 7.48 6.76 -10.37
CA THR A 45 6.22 6.64 -9.62
C THR A 45 5.05 6.62 -10.59
N TYR A 46 4.16 5.64 -10.45
CA TYR A 46 3.02 5.41 -11.33
C TYR A 46 1.72 5.35 -10.51
N ILE A 47 0.71 6.09 -10.97
CA ILE A 47 -0.66 5.99 -10.46
C ILE A 47 -1.38 4.92 -11.27
N LEU A 48 -2.02 3.98 -10.58
CA LEU A 48 -2.82 2.92 -11.20
C LEU A 48 -4.29 3.16 -10.88
N THR A 49 -5.09 3.52 -11.87
CA THR A 49 -6.51 3.86 -11.65
C THR A 49 -7.42 3.27 -12.72
N ASP A 50 -8.69 3.16 -12.41
CA ASP A 50 -9.77 2.80 -13.32
C ASP A 50 -10.70 4.00 -13.64
N ASP A 51 -10.32 5.20 -13.19
CA ASP A 51 -11.21 6.36 -13.28
C ASP A 51 -10.49 7.60 -13.82
N VAL A 52 -11.05 8.18 -14.89
CA VAL A 52 -10.49 9.37 -15.53
C VAL A 52 -10.48 10.60 -14.61
N ARG A 53 -11.35 10.67 -13.61
CA ARG A 53 -11.37 11.76 -12.63
C ARG A 53 -10.12 11.74 -11.76
N VAL A 54 -9.66 10.54 -11.36
CA VAL A 54 -8.39 10.37 -10.64
C VAL A 54 -7.22 10.71 -11.56
N ALA A 55 -7.27 10.24 -12.80
CA ALA A 55 -6.20 10.51 -13.78
C ALA A 55 -6.07 12.00 -14.09
N SER A 56 -7.17 12.74 -14.17
CA SER A 56 -7.20 14.17 -14.52
C SER A 56 -6.49 15.09 -13.51
N VAL A 57 -6.28 14.61 -12.28
CA VAL A 57 -5.50 15.34 -11.25
C VAL A 57 -4.03 15.49 -11.66
N PHE A 58 -3.57 14.64 -12.58
CA PHE A 58 -2.16 14.55 -12.95
C PHE A 58 -1.94 15.06 -14.37
N GLN A 59 -1.20 16.16 -14.48
CA GLN A 59 -0.67 16.63 -15.78
C GLN A 59 0.71 16.01 -15.98
N ASN A 60 0.92 15.32 -17.10
CA ASN A 60 2.21 14.71 -17.46
C ASN A 60 2.77 13.71 -16.44
N ALA A 61 1.94 13.15 -15.59
CA ALA A 61 2.34 12.10 -14.68
C ALA A 61 2.25 10.73 -15.36
N SER A 62 3.01 9.79 -14.84
CA SER A 62 2.92 8.38 -15.22
C SER A 62 1.65 7.77 -14.65
N VAL A 63 0.53 7.96 -15.32
CA VAL A 63 -0.77 7.39 -14.96
C VAL A 63 -1.07 6.22 -15.88
N ILE A 64 -1.40 5.09 -15.29
CA ILE A 64 -1.87 3.89 -15.99
C ILE A 64 -3.36 3.79 -15.72
N ILE A 65 -4.16 3.95 -16.77
CA ILE A 65 -5.61 3.77 -16.68
C ILE A 65 -5.92 2.36 -17.18
N ASP A 66 -6.49 1.55 -16.30
CA ASP A 66 -6.91 0.20 -16.63
C ASP A 66 -8.30 -0.06 -16.04
N TYR A 67 -9.27 -0.28 -16.92
CA TYR A 67 -10.67 -0.54 -16.56
C TYR A 67 -10.94 -2.01 -16.19
N LYS A 68 -9.91 -2.85 -16.15
CA LYS A 68 -10.02 -4.22 -15.69
C LYS A 68 -10.45 -4.24 -14.21
N GLY A 69 -11.44 -5.04 -13.90
CA GLY A 69 -11.92 -5.20 -12.53
C GLY A 69 -10.90 -5.97 -11.69
N TYR A 70 -10.19 -5.27 -10.83
CA TYR A 70 -9.28 -5.87 -9.84
C TYR A 70 -9.97 -5.94 -8.48
N ALA A 71 -9.84 -7.06 -7.79
CA ALA A 71 -10.44 -7.26 -6.49
C ALA A 71 -9.81 -6.35 -5.42
N ASN A 72 -8.51 -6.07 -5.54
CA ASN A 72 -7.75 -5.29 -4.57
C ASN A 72 -6.59 -4.52 -5.19
N GLY A 73 -5.86 -3.75 -4.36
CA GLY A 73 -4.73 -2.92 -4.79
C GLY A 73 -3.54 -3.73 -5.27
N THR A 74 -3.28 -4.87 -4.66
CA THR A 74 -2.18 -5.76 -5.05
C THR A 74 -2.40 -6.41 -6.40
N GLU A 75 -3.63 -6.86 -6.71
CA GLU A 75 -3.98 -7.37 -8.04
C GLU A 75 -3.81 -6.30 -9.12
N ARG A 76 -4.20 -5.05 -8.84
CA ARG A 76 -3.98 -3.92 -9.74
C ARG A 76 -2.49 -3.67 -9.98
N CYS A 77 -1.66 -3.76 -8.95
CA CYS A 77 -0.21 -3.66 -9.09
C CYS A 77 0.34 -4.83 -9.92
N ALA A 78 -0.11 -6.06 -9.67
CA ALA A 78 0.31 -7.24 -10.43
C ALA A 78 -0.05 -7.12 -11.91
N GLY A 79 -1.25 -6.64 -12.24
CA GLY A 79 -1.65 -6.40 -13.64
C GLY A 79 -0.82 -5.34 -14.36
N ALA A 80 -0.25 -4.39 -13.63
CA ALA A 80 0.55 -3.32 -14.23
C ALA A 80 1.98 -3.75 -14.59
N ILE A 81 2.56 -4.76 -13.95
CA ILE A 81 3.97 -5.11 -14.17
C ILE A 81 4.24 -5.73 -15.56
N ASP A 82 3.21 -6.25 -16.22
CA ASP A 82 3.34 -6.88 -17.54
C ASP A 82 3.33 -5.88 -18.70
N ILE A 83 3.06 -4.61 -18.43
CA ILE A 83 3.14 -3.53 -19.43
C ILE A 83 4.60 -3.37 -19.87
N ASP A 84 4.85 -3.25 -21.17
CA ASP A 84 6.19 -3.31 -21.75
C ASP A 84 7.22 -2.40 -21.08
N TYR A 85 6.87 -1.14 -20.83
CA TYR A 85 7.81 -0.20 -20.19
C TYR A 85 8.01 -0.46 -18.69
N MET A 86 7.22 -1.34 -18.07
CA MET A 86 7.39 -1.79 -16.69
C MET A 86 8.35 -2.98 -16.57
N LYS A 87 8.63 -3.69 -17.66
CA LYS A 87 9.49 -4.87 -17.69
C LYS A 87 10.94 -4.59 -17.26
N LYS A 88 11.37 -3.35 -17.32
CA LYS A 88 12.71 -2.91 -16.86
C LYS A 88 12.90 -2.86 -15.34
N TYR A 89 11.81 -2.98 -14.56
CA TYR A 89 11.88 -2.92 -13.10
C TYR A 89 11.83 -4.32 -12.51
N ASP A 90 12.70 -4.60 -11.54
CA ASP A 90 12.78 -5.88 -10.82
C ASP A 90 12.07 -5.85 -9.47
N LYS A 91 11.84 -4.64 -8.95
CA LYS A 91 11.24 -4.40 -7.64
C LYS A 91 10.15 -3.35 -7.72
N PHE A 92 9.08 -3.58 -6.98
CA PHE A 92 7.94 -2.67 -6.94
C PHE A 92 7.60 -2.31 -5.50
N ILE A 93 7.43 -1.02 -5.26
CA ILE A 93 6.93 -0.51 -3.98
C ILE A 93 5.46 -0.13 -4.18
N ASN A 94 4.56 -0.81 -3.49
CA ASN A 94 3.15 -0.48 -3.47
C ASN A 94 2.90 0.45 -2.28
N VAL A 95 2.60 1.71 -2.56
CA VAL A 95 2.14 2.67 -1.58
C VAL A 95 0.64 2.83 -1.74
N GLN A 96 -0.12 2.53 -0.71
CA GLN A 96 -1.57 2.68 -0.76
C GLN A 96 -1.95 4.15 -0.97
N GLY A 97 -2.97 4.39 -1.81
CA GLY A 97 -3.40 5.75 -2.16
C GLY A 97 -4.03 6.55 -1.01
N ASP A 98 -4.12 5.97 0.18
CA ASP A 98 -4.65 6.54 1.42
C ASP A 98 -3.59 6.82 2.50
N MET A 99 -2.31 6.82 2.12
CA MET A 99 -1.18 7.13 2.99
C MET A 99 -0.54 8.50 2.65
N PRO A 100 -1.21 9.64 2.88
CA PRO A 100 -0.70 10.96 2.51
C PRO A 100 0.61 11.34 3.23
N ASP A 101 0.86 10.71 4.38
CA ASP A 101 2.04 10.95 5.22
C ASP A 101 3.17 9.93 5.01
N VAL A 102 3.12 9.14 3.92
CA VAL A 102 4.25 8.27 3.57
C VAL A 102 5.53 9.09 3.39
N SER A 103 6.64 8.64 3.99
CA SER A 103 7.90 9.36 3.92
C SER A 103 8.89 8.71 2.94
N GLN A 104 9.84 9.51 2.44
CA GLN A 104 10.97 9.01 1.66
C GLN A 104 11.73 7.90 2.42
N HIS A 105 11.93 8.07 3.72
CA HIS A 105 12.62 7.09 4.57
C HIS A 105 11.90 5.72 4.59
N MET A 106 10.58 5.70 4.66
CA MET A 106 9.79 4.45 4.57
C MET A 106 10.01 3.76 3.23
N ILE A 107 10.00 4.52 2.13
CA ILE A 107 10.24 3.99 0.78
C ILE A 107 11.66 3.41 0.67
N GLU A 108 12.68 4.13 1.14
CA GLU A 108 14.07 3.68 1.12
C GLU A 108 14.28 2.41 1.94
N LYS A 109 13.72 2.34 3.14
CA LYS A 109 13.72 1.13 3.98
C LYS A 109 13.07 -0.05 3.27
N THR A 110 11.92 0.16 2.61
CA THR A 110 11.23 -0.88 1.85
C THR A 110 12.12 -1.42 0.72
N VAL A 111 12.75 -0.53 -0.06
CA VAL A 111 13.67 -0.92 -1.13
C VAL A 111 14.88 -1.70 -0.59
N TRP A 112 15.42 -1.24 0.54
CA TRP A 112 16.56 -1.89 1.18
C TRP A 112 16.20 -3.32 1.63
N HIS A 113 15.05 -3.51 2.26
CA HIS A 113 14.63 -4.80 2.81
C HIS A 113 14.29 -5.84 1.72
N LEU A 114 13.91 -5.40 0.52
CA LEU A 114 13.76 -6.26 -0.67
C LEU A 114 15.07 -6.92 -1.15
N LYS A 115 16.19 -6.68 -0.49
CA LYS A 115 17.42 -7.44 -0.70
C LYS A 115 17.41 -8.78 0.06
N HIS A 116 16.57 -8.89 1.09
CA HIS A 116 16.54 -10.02 2.02
C HIS A 116 15.25 -10.84 1.87
N TYR A 117 14.16 -10.22 1.49
CA TYR A 117 12.84 -10.84 1.38
C TYR A 117 12.20 -10.53 0.03
N PRO A 118 11.52 -11.50 -0.60
CA PRO A 118 10.80 -11.28 -1.86
C PRO A 118 9.57 -10.38 -1.69
N ILE A 119 9.03 -10.32 -0.47
CA ILE A 119 7.93 -9.46 -0.05
C ILE A 119 8.34 -8.78 1.25
N THR A 120 8.08 -7.50 1.39
CA THR A 120 8.36 -6.75 2.61
C THR A 120 7.25 -5.74 2.92
N THR A 121 7.08 -5.43 4.18
CA THR A 121 6.14 -4.40 4.66
C THR A 121 6.68 -3.74 5.93
N MET A 122 5.89 -2.89 6.59
CA MET A 122 6.30 -2.16 7.79
C MET A 122 5.28 -2.25 8.89
N TRP A 123 5.75 -1.97 10.10
CA TRP A 123 4.93 -1.80 11.29
C TRP A 123 5.39 -0.60 12.12
N THR A 124 4.50 -0.09 12.92
CA THR A 124 4.76 0.92 13.93
C THR A 124 4.14 0.50 15.26
N ASP A 125 4.47 1.21 16.33
CA ASP A 125 3.90 0.91 17.64
C ASP A 125 2.40 1.24 17.67
N LEU A 126 1.61 0.34 18.30
CA LEU A 126 0.19 0.58 18.55
C LEU A 126 0.00 1.75 19.50
N GLN A 127 -0.78 2.74 19.08
CA GLN A 127 -1.15 3.86 19.94
C GLN A 127 -2.23 3.47 20.95
N PRO A 128 -2.34 4.19 22.08
CA PRO A 128 -3.45 3.99 23.00
C PRO A 128 -4.80 4.15 22.28
N GLY A 129 -5.66 3.14 22.38
CA GLY A 129 -6.97 3.13 21.72
C GLY A 129 -7.02 2.31 20.40
N GLU A 130 -5.92 2.10 19.72
CA GLU A 130 -5.89 1.30 18.48
C GLU A 130 -6.06 -0.20 18.70
N ARG A 131 -5.82 -0.69 19.92
CA ARG A 131 -5.88 -2.13 20.24
C ARG A 131 -7.23 -2.77 19.92
N LEU A 132 -8.32 -2.05 20.17
CA LEU A 132 -9.68 -2.52 19.95
C LEU A 132 -10.27 -2.03 18.62
N ASP A 133 -9.56 -1.17 17.88
CA ASP A 133 -10.02 -0.68 16.60
C ASP A 133 -9.82 -1.76 15.52
N ILE A 134 -10.94 -2.28 14.99
CA ILE A 134 -10.96 -3.27 13.91
C ILE A 134 -10.55 -2.70 12.55
N ASN A 135 -10.51 -1.38 12.40
CA ASN A 135 -10.01 -0.76 11.17
C ASN A 135 -8.49 -0.80 11.11
N GLN A 136 -7.83 -0.85 12.26
CA GLN A 136 -6.37 -0.99 12.35
C GLN A 136 -5.96 -2.45 12.19
N VAL A 137 -5.15 -2.73 11.20
CA VAL A 137 -4.56 -4.06 11.00
C VAL A 137 -3.40 -4.25 11.97
N LYS A 138 -3.42 -5.36 12.71
CA LYS A 138 -2.31 -5.74 13.58
C LYS A 138 -1.49 -6.83 12.92
N VAL A 139 -0.19 -6.82 13.20
CA VAL A 139 0.74 -7.85 12.75
C VAL A 139 1.44 -8.47 13.94
N ILE A 140 1.60 -9.79 13.89
CA ILE A 140 2.43 -10.55 14.82
C ILE A 140 3.75 -10.85 14.14
N THR A 141 4.86 -10.56 14.81
CA THR A 141 6.19 -10.68 14.24
C THR A 141 7.06 -11.69 15.00
N ALA A 142 8.05 -12.26 14.30
CA ALA A 142 9.17 -12.99 14.89
C ALA A 142 10.46 -12.48 14.25
N GLY A 143 11.18 -11.65 14.99
CA GLY A 143 12.33 -10.92 14.46
C GLY A 143 11.89 -9.99 13.31
N ASP A 144 12.48 -10.16 12.16
CA ASP A 144 12.22 -9.39 10.94
C ASP A 144 11.21 -10.06 9.97
N LYS A 145 10.43 -11.05 10.47
CA LYS A 145 9.37 -11.74 9.71
C LYS A 145 8.00 -11.47 10.30
N ALA A 146 7.02 -11.25 9.41
CA ALA A 146 5.61 -11.28 9.77
C ALA A 146 5.15 -12.73 9.89
N LEU A 147 4.52 -13.06 11.02
CA LEU A 147 3.91 -14.38 11.26
C LEU A 147 2.46 -14.42 10.85
N TRP A 148 1.70 -13.35 11.19
CA TRP A 148 0.28 -13.26 10.85
C TRP A 148 -0.22 -11.82 10.91
N PHE A 149 -1.31 -11.56 10.18
CA PHE A 149 -2.02 -10.29 10.17
C PHE A 149 -3.49 -10.51 10.53
N GLY A 150 -4.08 -9.60 11.29
CA GLY A 150 -5.50 -9.67 11.65
C GLY A 150 -6.03 -8.34 12.17
N ARG A 151 -7.35 -8.15 12.01
CA ARG A 151 -8.05 -6.95 12.50
C ARG A 151 -8.55 -7.14 13.93
N GLY A 152 -8.97 -8.35 14.26
CA GLY A 152 -9.53 -8.68 15.58
C GLY A 152 -8.50 -8.85 16.70
N PHE A 153 -7.21 -8.73 16.44
CA PHE A 153 -6.18 -8.86 17.47
C PHE A 153 -6.21 -7.65 18.41
N THR A 154 -6.05 -7.92 19.70
CA THR A 154 -5.93 -6.90 20.75
C THR A 154 -4.47 -6.68 21.17
N TYR A 155 -3.53 -7.33 20.49
CA TYR A 155 -2.08 -7.28 20.70
C TYR A 155 -1.35 -7.35 19.34
N GLY A 156 -0.03 -7.21 19.38
CA GLY A 156 0.81 -7.11 18.19
C GLY A 156 1.23 -5.66 17.92
N GLN A 157 1.63 -5.38 16.69
CA GLN A 157 2.06 -4.07 16.23
C GLN A 157 1.06 -3.55 15.18
N HIS A 158 1.02 -2.23 14.99
CA HIS A 158 0.22 -1.62 13.93
C HIS A 158 0.90 -1.85 12.58
N HIS A 159 0.25 -2.57 11.68
CA HIS A 159 0.75 -2.80 10.33
C HIS A 159 0.46 -1.59 9.43
N LEU A 160 1.44 -1.14 8.68
CA LEU A 160 1.33 -0.03 7.73
C LEU A 160 1.16 -0.53 6.29
N GLY A 161 0.29 0.12 5.52
CA GLY A 161 -0.11 -0.26 4.16
C GLY A 161 0.94 0.01 3.05
N ILE A 162 2.24 0.02 3.38
CA ILE A 162 3.32 0.09 2.40
C ILE A 162 3.95 -1.29 2.21
N TYR A 163 4.14 -1.69 0.95
CA TYR A 163 4.74 -2.97 0.62
C TYR A 163 5.85 -2.84 -0.41
N GLY A 164 6.81 -3.73 -0.33
CA GLY A 164 7.76 -3.99 -1.38
C GLY A 164 7.60 -5.40 -1.93
N TYR A 165 7.76 -5.55 -3.24
CA TYR A 165 7.68 -6.85 -3.91
C TYR A 165 8.84 -7.01 -4.88
N SER A 166 9.43 -8.21 -4.94
CA SER A 166 10.15 -8.64 -6.13
C SER A 166 9.16 -8.82 -7.29
N ARG A 167 9.62 -8.67 -8.53
CA ARG A 167 8.77 -8.92 -9.71
C ARG A 167 8.12 -10.29 -9.66
N ASN A 168 8.89 -11.32 -9.29
CA ASN A 168 8.38 -12.69 -9.20
C ASN A 168 7.25 -12.80 -8.16
N ALA A 169 7.44 -12.28 -6.95
CA ALA A 169 6.42 -12.33 -5.92
C ALA A 169 5.13 -11.63 -6.37
N LEU A 170 5.24 -10.42 -6.92
CA LEU A 170 4.06 -9.67 -7.36
C LEU A 170 3.35 -10.35 -8.54
N GLY A 171 4.09 -10.88 -9.53
CA GLY A 171 3.52 -11.61 -10.66
C GLY A 171 2.78 -12.89 -10.26
N MET A 172 3.29 -13.59 -9.25
CA MET A 172 2.66 -14.81 -8.74
C MET A 172 1.36 -14.56 -7.97
N TYR A 173 1.10 -13.33 -7.52
CA TYR A 173 -0.06 -13.04 -6.67
C TYR A 173 -1.40 -13.48 -7.28
N SER A 174 -1.61 -13.19 -8.55
CA SER A 174 -2.86 -13.52 -9.24
C SER A 174 -3.03 -15.04 -9.51
N GLU A 175 -1.94 -15.79 -9.47
CA GLU A 175 -1.94 -17.25 -9.64
C GLU A 175 -2.24 -17.98 -8.32
N LEU A 176 -2.05 -17.32 -7.19
CA LEU A 176 -2.32 -17.92 -5.87
C LEU A 176 -3.82 -17.94 -5.59
N PRO A 177 -4.33 -19.06 -5.02
CA PRO A 177 -5.75 -19.16 -4.68
C PRO A 177 -6.12 -18.18 -3.56
N ILE A 178 -7.27 -17.51 -3.71
CA ILE A 178 -7.83 -16.66 -2.66
C ILE A 178 -8.18 -17.55 -1.45
N THR A 179 -7.61 -17.23 -0.30
CA THR A 179 -7.79 -18.03 0.92
C THR A 179 -9.03 -17.61 1.70
N ARG A 180 -9.49 -18.49 2.58
CA ARG A 180 -10.60 -18.19 3.49
C ARG A 180 -10.25 -17.05 4.44
N GLU A 181 -9.03 -17.05 4.95
CA GLU A 181 -8.52 -16.05 5.88
C GLU A 181 -8.43 -14.67 5.22
N GLU A 182 -7.96 -14.59 3.98
CA GLU A 182 -7.96 -13.36 3.19
C GLU A 182 -9.37 -12.78 3.04
N ARG A 183 -10.36 -13.64 2.72
CA ARG A 183 -11.76 -13.19 2.58
C ARG A 183 -12.36 -12.70 3.90
N ASN A 184 -12.09 -13.40 4.99
CA ASN A 184 -12.66 -13.09 6.30
C ASN A 184 -12.08 -11.80 6.89
N GLU A 185 -10.76 -11.61 6.77
CA GLU A 185 -10.05 -10.45 7.29
C GLU A 185 -10.06 -9.26 6.32
N GLY A 186 -10.26 -9.50 5.01
CA GLY A 186 -10.08 -8.51 3.97
C GLY A 186 -8.63 -8.05 3.86
N LEU A 187 -7.69 -8.99 4.02
CA LEU A 187 -6.24 -8.73 4.07
C LEU A 187 -5.51 -9.51 2.98
N GLU A 188 -5.07 -8.79 1.96
CA GLU A 188 -4.45 -9.30 0.72
C GLU A 188 -3.18 -10.11 0.99
N GLN A 189 -2.37 -9.70 1.96
CA GLN A 189 -1.09 -10.31 2.29
C GLN A 189 -1.21 -11.71 2.90
N LEU A 190 -2.37 -12.08 3.41
CA LEU A 190 -2.61 -13.43 3.91
C LEU A 190 -2.54 -14.49 2.81
N ARG A 191 -2.76 -14.10 1.54
CA ARG A 191 -2.63 -15.00 0.40
C ARG A 191 -1.21 -15.55 0.27
N TRP A 192 -0.19 -14.69 0.39
CA TRP A 192 1.21 -15.12 0.36
C TRP A 192 1.60 -15.96 1.58
N LEU A 193 1.21 -15.53 2.80
CA LEU A 193 1.51 -16.31 4.00
C LEU A 193 0.94 -17.72 3.93
N LYS A 194 -0.31 -17.87 3.46
CA LYS A 194 -0.96 -19.18 3.28
C LYS A 194 -0.32 -20.01 2.17
N ALA A 195 0.30 -19.38 1.20
CA ALA A 195 1.09 -20.05 0.15
C ALA A 195 2.52 -20.36 0.58
N GLY A 196 2.90 -20.07 1.84
CA GLY A 196 4.23 -20.38 2.39
C GLY A 196 5.32 -19.36 2.05
N TRP A 197 4.93 -18.15 1.59
CA TRP A 197 5.90 -17.09 1.34
C TRP A 197 6.29 -16.38 2.64
N ASP A 198 7.58 -16.12 2.80
CA ASP A 198 8.07 -15.24 3.85
C ASP A 198 7.78 -13.78 3.49
N ILE A 199 7.20 -13.04 4.44
CA ILE A 199 7.04 -11.59 4.38
C ILE A 199 7.99 -10.98 5.39
N GLY A 200 9.01 -10.27 4.90
CA GLY A 200 9.90 -9.49 5.74
C GLY A 200 9.18 -8.27 6.31
N ILE A 201 9.51 -7.84 7.52
CA ILE A 201 8.85 -6.71 8.14
C ILE A 201 9.82 -5.84 8.93
N LEU A 202 9.69 -4.52 8.81
CA LEU A 202 10.55 -3.53 9.46
C LEU A 202 9.75 -2.61 10.37
N HIS A 203 10.32 -2.25 11.50
CA HIS A 203 9.83 -1.14 12.31
C HIS A 203 10.12 0.20 11.65
N THR A 204 9.15 1.11 11.73
CA THR A 204 9.32 2.53 11.41
C THR A 204 8.49 3.38 12.37
N GLU A 205 9.00 4.54 12.75
CA GLU A 205 8.16 5.55 13.39
C GLU A 205 7.19 6.11 12.36
N PHE A 206 5.92 6.14 12.70
CA PHE A 206 4.88 6.71 11.87
C PHE A 206 3.86 7.46 12.73
N ASN A 207 3.84 8.77 12.59
CA ASN A 207 2.92 9.67 13.28
C ASN A 207 1.85 10.24 12.33
N GLY A 208 1.73 9.65 11.13
CA GLY A 208 0.77 10.04 10.12
C GLY A 208 -0.61 9.42 10.35
N ILE A 209 -1.55 9.78 9.49
CA ILE A 209 -2.91 9.27 9.51
C ILE A 209 -3.19 8.56 8.18
N GLU A 210 -3.60 7.29 8.26
CA GLU A 210 -4.16 6.57 7.10
C GLU A 210 -5.63 6.97 6.92
N ILE A 211 -5.97 7.44 5.74
CA ILE A 211 -7.32 7.97 5.45
C ILE A 211 -8.24 6.83 5.01
N ASN A 212 -9.03 6.30 5.92
CA ASN A 212 -9.99 5.23 5.65
C ASN A 212 -11.44 5.72 5.57
N THR A 213 -11.76 6.80 6.28
CA THR A 213 -13.09 7.40 6.41
C THR A 213 -13.03 8.92 6.21
N PRO A 214 -14.17 9.61 5.98
CA PRO A 214 -14.22 11.07 5.97
C PRO A 214 -13.67 11.70 7.26
N GLN A 215 -13.94 11.07 8.41
CA GLN A 215 -13.47 11.54 9.72
C GLN A 215 -11.94 11.52 9.83
N ASP A 216 -11.27 10.57 9.16
CA ASP A 216 -9.79 10.54 9.14
C ASP A 216 -9.26 11.72 8.33
N ALA A 217 -9.92 12.11 7.24
CA ALA A 217 -9.55 13.27 6.44
C ALA A 217 -9.73 14.59 7.24
N GLU A 218 -10.82 14.71 8.02
CA GLU A 218 -11.04 15.83 8.92
C GLU A 218 -9.93 15.93 9.97
N LYS A 219 -9.63 14.81 10.66
CA LYS A 219 -8.55 14.74 11.65
C LYS A 219 -7.20 15.10 11.04
N TRP A 220 -6.94 14.63 9.82
CA TRP A 220 -5.69 14.95 9.12
C TRP A 220 -5.58 16.45 8.88
N ASN A 221 -6.66 17.12 8.42
CA ASN A 221 -6.71 18.57 8.20
C ASN A 221 -6.53 19.36 9.51
N GLU A 222 -7.11 18.91 10.61
CA GLU A 222 -7.00 19.54 11.94
C GLU A 222 -5.59 19.41 12.54
N SER A 223 -4.81 18.43 12.12
CA SER A 223 -3.47 18.14 12.66
C SER A 223 -2.34 18.97 12.02
N ARG A 224 -2.66 19.86 11.05
CA ARG A 224 -1.72 20.66 10.24
C ARG A 224 -1.81 22.18 10.48
#